data_7d9f742a061053438046f0aa84abb466
#
_entry.id   7d9f742a061053438046f0aa84abb466
#
_cell.length_a   1.000
_cell.length_b   1.000
_cell.length_c   1.000
_cell.angle_alpha   90.00
_cell.angle_beta   90.00
_cell.angle_gamma   90.00
#
_symmetry.space_group_name_H-M   'P 1'
#
loop_
_entity.id
_entity.type
_entity.pdbx_description
1 polymer ?
#
loop_
_entity_poly.entity_id
_entity_poly.type
_entity_poly.pdbx_seq_one_letter_code
_entity_poly.pdbx_strand_id
1 'polypeptide(L)'
;MFDIAGSFLYTSYGDSYGKRSRMNGNLEYVTLQFPLWRQYIALSAGVTPYSAMGYELSESGVVDSTYHYTHTYSGEGGFTQVYGGLSFNICNWVALGANVYYMFGDMTKIRSQYFAESDVKGASQKDYLRVNSLRVRYGLQFFHTFGKHTVVLGGVFENKQRFSRSEYLQLETTTNDTVSVMSNCFEMPMTYGAGASYNYADRLTVGLDYQRQDWSNTLYFDATSKLRNRDRWSLGVEYRHDPTSRNYVDRMCWRLGANYTTSYAMNQSMPEFGV
;
A
#
# COMPACT_ATOMS: atom_id res chain seq x y z
N MET A 1 21.52 11.06 -2.98
CA MET A 1 21.22 9.64 -3.13
C MET A 1 20.06 9.51 -4.09
N PHE A 2 20.14 8.60 -5.05
CA PHE A 2 19.06 8.25 -5.97
C PHE A 2 18.82 6.76 -5.82
N ASP A 3 17.57 6.36 -5.72
CA ASP A 3 17.19 4.96 -5.58
C ASP A 3 15.93 4.68 -6.40
N ILE A 4 15.91 3.55 -7.10
CA ILE A 4 14.80 3.09 -7.92
C ILE A 4 14.62 1.59 -7.71
N ALA A 5 13.40 1.17 -7.52
CA ALA A 5 13.05 -0.25 -7.40
C ALA A 5 11.88 -0.60 -8.32
N GLY A 6 11.97 -1.78 -8.91
CA GLY A 6 10.91 -2.41 -9.67
C GLY A 6 10.74 -3.86 -9.26
N SER A 7 9.54 -4.37 -9.38
CA SER A 7 9.21 -5.77 -9.12
C SER A 7 8.60 -6.44 -10.32
N PHE A 8 8.88 -7.74 -10.46
CA PHE A 8 8.23 -8.63 -11.40
C PHE A 8 7.54 -9.73 -10.63
N LEU A 9 6.24 -9.81 -10.79
CA LEU A 9 5.43 -10.84 -10.16
C LEU A 9 4.96 -11.83 -11.20
N TYR A 10 5.36 -13.09 -11.04
CA TYR A 10 4.81 -14.20 -11.80
C TYR A 10 3.82 -14.96 -10.92
N THR A 11 2.56 -14.94 -11.34
CA THR A 11 1.49 -15.66 -10.63
C THR A 11 1.00 -16.80 -11.50
N SER A 12 1.03 -18.01 -10.96
CA SER A 12 0.42 -19.19 -11.56
C SER A 12 -0.73 -19.66 -10.66
N TYR A 13 -1.90 -19.76 -11.22
CA TYR A 13 -3.08 -20.28 -10.53
C TYR A 13 -3.72 -21.38 -11.40
N GLY A 14 -4.26 -22.37 -10.74
CA GLY A 14 -4.93 -23.49 -11.39
C GLY A 14 -6.19 -23.86 -10.64
N ASP A 15 -7.23 -24.16 -11.39
CA ASP A 15 -8.47 -24.72 -10.89
C ASP A 15 -8.81 -26.03 -11.63
N SER A 16 -10.01 -26.56 -11.41
CA SER A 16 -10.50 -27.75 -12.11
C SER A 16 -10.64 -27.58 -13.62
N TYR A 17 -10.60 -26.36 -14.15
CA TYR A 17 -10.76 -26.03 -15.57
C TYR A 17 -9.42 -25.76 -16.28
N GLY A 18 -8.31 -25.59 -15.54
CA GLY A 18 -7.00 -25.42 -16.13
C GLY A 18 -6.02 -24.59 -15.32
N LYS A 19 -4.81 -24.48 -15.86
CA LYS A 19 -3.75 -23.62 -15.29
C LYS A 19 -3.63 -22.35 -16.11
N ARG A 20 -3.59 -21.22 -15.43
CA ARG A 20 -3.32 -19.91 -16.03
C ARG A 20 -2.12 -19.27 -15.34
N SER A 21 -1.33 -18.53 -16.09
CA SER A 21 -0.22 -17.76 -15.55
C SER A 21 -0.29 -16.32 -16.02
N ARG A 22 0.09 -15.41 -15.16
CA ARG A 22 0.15 -13.97 -15.44
C ARG A 22 1.47 -13.40 -14.93
N MET A 23 2.09 -12.56 -15.74
CA MET A 23 3.30 -11.84 -15.38
C MET A 23 2.97 -10.35 -15.32
N ASN A 24 3.26 -9.72 -14.18
CA ASN A 24 3.07 -8.30 -13.97
C ASN A 24 4.41 -7.67 -13.58
N GLY A 25 4.74 -6.53 -14.20
CA GLY A 25 5.87 -5.71 -13.80
C GLY A 25 5.35 -4.41 -13.18
N ASN A 26 5.87 -4.04 -12.02
CA ASN A 26 5.50 -2.81 -11.32
C ASN A 26 6.74 -1.99 -10.96
N LEU A 27 6.60 -0.68 -11.05
CA LEU A 27 7.53 0.25 -10.43
C LEU A 27 7.18 0.34 -8.95
N GLU A 28 8.13 0.01 -8.06
CA GLU A 28 7.90 0.06 -6.61
C GLU A 28 8.12 1.46 -6.05
N TYR A 29 9.19 2.11 -6.46
CA TYR A 29 9.44 3.50 -6.12
C TYR A 29 10.57 4.13 -6.93
N VAL A 30 10.56 5.45 -6.98
CA VAL A 30 11.68 6.30 -7.38
C VAL A 30 11.86 7.34 -6.30
N THR A 31 13.05 7.43 -5.70
CA THR A 31 13.32 8.37 -4.63
C THR A 31 14.62 9.13 -4.84
N LEU A 32 14.62 10.40 -4.44
CA LEU A 32 15.74 11.32 -4.50
C LEU A 32 15.94 11.92 -3.12
N GLN A 33 17.19 12.00 -2.68
CA GLN A 33 17.56 12.64 -1.42
C GLN A 33 18.80 13.50 -1.63
N PHE A 34 18.71 14.75 -1.19
CA PHE A 34 19.79 15.72 -1.30
C PHE A 34 20.02 16.42 0.04
N PRO A 35 21.27 16.46 0.56
CA PRO A 35 21.60 17.37 1.63
C PRO A 35 21.62 18.79 1.07
N LEU A 36 20.81 19.69 1.66
CA LEU A 36 20.75 21.11 1.26
C LEU A 36 21.79 21.95 2.02
N TRP A 37 21.96 21.68 3.30
CA TRP A 37 22.90 22.42 4.13
C TRP A 37 23.70 21.47 5.03
N ARG A 38 24.89 21.08 4.59
CA ARG A 38 25.77 20.15 5.32
C ARG A 38 25.02 18.92 5.79
N GLN A 39 24.96 18.71 7.12
CA GLN A 39 24.23 17.59 7.76
C GLN A 39 22.94 18.03 8.47
N TYR A 40 22.56 19.31 8.35
CA TYR A 40 21.45 19.88 9.12
C TYR A 40 20.12 19.82 8.39
N ILE A 41 20.12 20.01 7.09
CA ILE A 41 18.90 20.06 6.27
C ILE A 41 19.05 19.12 5.09
N ALA A 42 18.07 18.24 4.89
CA ALA A 42 17.98 17.40 3.71
C ALA A 42 16.61 17.51 3.07
N LEU A 43 16.61 17.47 1.73
CA LEU A 43 15.42 17.39 0.90
C LEU A 43 15.23 15.94 0.44
N SER A 44 14.01 15.47 0.46
CA SER A 44 13.60 14.21 -0.16
C SER A 44 12.47 14.46 -1.14
N ALA A 45 12.45 13.72 -2.24
CA ALA A 45 11.34 13.71 -3.19
C ALA A 45 11.22 12.32 -3.81
N GLY A 46 10.04 11.96 -4.23
CA GLY A 46 9.87 10.66 -4.87
C GLY A 46 8.45 10.41 -5.37
N VAL A 47 8.34 9.30 -6.10
CA VAL A 47 7.08 8.75 -6.61
C VAL A 47 6.98 7.31 -6.14
N THR A 48 5.84 6.97 -5.54
CA THR A 48 5.57 5.61 -5.07
C THR A 48 4.13 5.22 -5.40
N PRO A 49 3.88 4.03 -5.95
CA PRO A 49 2.53 3.49 -5.96
C PRO A 49 2.06 3.30 -4.51
N TYR A 50 0.80 3.63 -4.27
CA TYR A 50 0.17 3.47 -2.96
C TYR A 50 -0.67 2.20 -2.87
N SER A 51 -1.44 1.94 -3.92
CA SER A 51 -2.25 0.74 -4.06
C SER A 51 -2.42 0.39 -5.53
N ALA A 52 -2.63 -0.89 -5.79
CA ALA A 52 -2.99 -1.40 -7.10
C ALA A 52 -4.13 -2.40 -6.95
N MET A 53 -5.05 -2.39 -7.89
CA MET A 53 -6.15 -3.34 -7.99
C MET A 53 -6.19 -3.90 -9.40
N GLY A 54 -6.26 -5.23 -9.53
CA GLY A 54 -6.37 -5.89 -10.82
C GLY A 54 -6.85 -7.33 -10.61
N TYR A 55 -8.16 -7.54 -10.74
CA TYR A 55 -8.76 -8.87 -10.64
C TYR A 55 -9.92 -9.01 -11.61
N GLU A 56 -10.17 -10.22 -12.04
CA GLU A 56 -11.34 -10.62 -12.81
C GLU A 56 -11.74 -12.02 -12.35
N LEU A 57 -12.97 -12.14 -11.87
CA LEU A 57 -13.55 -13.36 -11.37
C LEU A 57 -14.87 -13.59 -12.09
N SER A 58 -15.14 -14.83 -12.48
CA SER A 58 -16.42 -15.22 -13.08
C SER A 58 -16.97 -16.43 -12.34
N GLU A 59 -18.25 -16.39 -12.05
CA GLU A 59 -19.01 -17.48 -11.45
C GLU A 59 -20.22 -17.75 -12.34
N SER A 60 -20.43 -19.00 -12.69
CA SER A 60 -21.59 -19.41 -13.50
C SER A 60 -22.43 -20.42 -12.72
N GLY A 61 -23.72 -20.30 -12.84
CA GLY A 61 -24.68 -21.19 -12.19
C GLY A 61 -26.00 -21.28 -12.95
N VAL A 62 -26.92 -22.02 -12.38
CA VAL A 62 -28.26 -22.20 -12.96
C VAL A 62 -29.32 -21.88 -11.89
N VAL A 63 -30.29 -21.04 -12.27
CA VAL A 63 -31.45 -20.71 -11.43
C VAL A 63 -32.67 -21.44 -11.98
N ASP A 64 -33.49 -22.05 -11.09
CA ASP A 64 -34.71 -22.79 -11.42
C ASP A 64 -34.53 -23.88 -12.47
N SER A 65 -33.33 -24.50 -12.53
CA SER A 65 -32.95 -25.53 -13.51
C SER A 65 -33.10 -25.13 -14.99
N THR A 66 -33.34 -23.86 -15.27
CA THR A 66 -33.65 -23.36 -16.64
C THR A 66 -32.76 -22.20 -17.02
N TYR A 67 -32.53 -21.24 -16.13
CA TYR A 67 -31.79 -20.00 -16.45
C TYR A 67 -30.32 -20.09 -16.06
N HIS A 68 -29.45 -20.02 -17.07
CA HIS A 68 -28.01 -20.00 -16.87
C HIS A 68 -27.54 -18.57 -16.66
N TYR A 69 -26.90 -18.31 -15.53
CA TYR A 69 -26.33 -17.00 -15.24
C TYR A 69 -24.82 -17.03 -15.15
N THR A 70 -24.21 -15.92 -15.48
CA THR A 70 -22.80 -15.65 -15.25
C THR A 70 -22.66 -14.33 -14.52
N HIS A 71 -22.06 -14.38 -13.32
CA HIS A 71 -21.62 -13.21 -12.58
C HIS A 71 -20.16 -12.94 -12.89
N THR A 72 -19.85 -11.71 -13.30
CA THR A 72 -18.48 -11.26 -13.50
C THR A 72 -18.18 -10.12 -12.55
N TYR A 73 -17.08 -10.26 -11.83
CA TYR A 73 -16.55 -9.28 -10.91
C TYR A 73 -15.18 -8.87 -11.43
N SER A 74 -15.03 -7.62 -11.83
CA SER A 74 -13.74 -7.08 -12.23
C SER A 74 -13.40 -5.83 -11.45
N GLY A 75 -12.12 -5.63 -11.22
CA GLY A 75 -11.60 -4.45 -10.58
C GLY A 75 -10.26 -4.07 -11.17
N GLU A 76 -10.11 -2.80 -11.51
CA GLU A 76 -8.89 -2.25 -12.08
C GLU A 76 -8.58 -0.86 -11.53
N GLY A 77 -7.31 -0.46 -11.65
CA GLY A 77 -6.86 0.86 -11.24
C GLY A 77 -5.92 0.83 -10.05
N GLY A 78 -5.70 2.01 -9.47
CA GLY A 78 -4.82 2.17 -8.31
C GLY A 78 -4.50 3.62 -8.01
N PHE A 79 -3.81 3.83 -6.91
CA PHE A 79 -3.40 5.16 -6.48
C PHE A 79 -1.88 5.26 -6.50
N THR A 80 -1.39 6.38 -7.00
CA THR A 80 0.02 6.75 -6.99
C THR A 80 0.18 8.00 -6.13
N GLN A 81 1.30 8.10 -5.45
CA GLN A 81 1.64 9.28 -4.67
C GLN A 81 3.00 9.84 -5.08
N VAL A 82 3.05 11.15 -5.23
CA VAL A 82 4.27 11.92 -5.35
C VAL A 82 4.48 12.63 -4.03
N TYR A 83 5.70 12.69 -3.56
CA TYR A 83 6.00 13.37 -2.32
C TYR A 83 7.23 14.26 -2.42
N GLY A 84 7.22 15.30 -1.59
CA GLY A 84 8.37 16.13 -1.27
C GLY A 84 8.47 16.31 0.23
N GLY A 85 9.67 16.32 0.76
CA GLY A 85 9.87 16.41 2.20
C GLY A 85 11.15 17.11 2.57
N LEU A 86 11.14 17.67 3.76
CA LEU A 86 12.27 18.31 4.40
C LEU A 86 12.55 17.63 5.74
N SER A 87 13.81 17.46 6.03
CA SER A 87 14.28 17.00 7.33
C SER A 87 15.30 17.96 7.93
N PHE A 88 15.20 18.13 9.23
CA PHE A 88 16.04 19.00 10.03
C PHE A 88 16.72 18.16 11.12
N ASN A 89 18.03 18.16 11.11
CA ASN A 89 18.83 17.64 12.21
C ASN A 89 19.04 18.76 13.23
N ILE A 90 18.31 18.69 14.35
CA ILE A 90 18.30 19.76 15.37
C ILE A 90 19.58 19.70 16.22
N CYS A 91 20.01 18.48 16.53
CA CYS A 91 21.23 18.22 17.27
C CYS A 91 21.78 16.85 16.85
N ASN A 92 22.98 16.53 17.26
CA ASN A 92 23.68 15.31 16.84
C ASN A 92 22.96 13.98 17.23
N TRP A 93 21.76 14.06 17.78
CA TRP A 93 21.00 12.91 18.27
C TRP A 93 19.47 12.99 17.99
N VAL A 94 18.97 14.12 17.43
CA VAL A 94 17.53 14.30 17.12
C VAL A 94 17.35 14.89 15.74
N ALA A 95 16.53 14.25 14.92
CA ALA A 95 16.07 14.77 13.65
C ALA A 95 14.54 14.82 13.59
N LEU A 96 14.01 15.87 12.99
CA LEU A 96 12.60 16.04 12.65
C LEU A 96 12.44 16.09 11.15
N GLY A 97 11.34 15.58 10.64
CA GLY A 97 11.03 15.65 9.22
C GLY A 97 9.53 15.73 8.97
N ALA A 98 9.21 16.29 7.81
CA ALA A 98 7.84 16.26 7.29
C ALA A 98 7.86 16.01 5.79
N ASN A 99 7.00 15.11 5.35
CA ASN A 99 6.76 14.83 3.94
C ASN A 99 5.34 15.22 3.57
N VAL A 100 5.20 15.95 2.48
CA VAL A 100 3.90 16.26 1.87
C VAL A 100 3.70 15.30 0.70
N TYR A 101 2.62 14.55 0.72
CA TYR A 101 2.24 13.59 -0.30
C TYR A 101 1.05 14.11 -1.08
N TYR A 102 1.16 14.13 -2.39
CA TYR A 102 0.03 14.30 -3.29
C TYR A 102 -0.33 12.94 -3.88
N MET A 103 -1.50 12.44 -3.51
CA MET A 103 -2.03 11.15 -3.97
C MET A 103 -3.08 11.40 -5.05
N PHE A 104 -2.99 10.65 -6.14
CA PHE A 104 -3.92 10.71 -7.27
C PHE A 104 -4.09 9.32 -7.89
N GLY A 105 -5.21 9.15 -8.59
CA GLY A 105 -5.54 7.93 -9.31
C GLY A 105 -7.02 7.64 -9.28
N ASP A 106 -7.37 6.54 -9.91
CA ASP A 106 -8.74 6.06 -9.99
C ASP A 106 -8.81 4.53 -9.83
N MET A 107 -9.94 4.07 -9.34
CA MET A 107 -10.30 2.67 -9.22
C MET A 107 -11.69 2.46 -9.78
N THR A 108 -11.85 1.41 -10.58
CA THR A 108 -13.13 0.97 -11.13
C THR A 108 -13.43 -0.44 -10.66
N LYS A 109 -14.62 -0.66 -10.13
CA LYS A 109 -15.15 -1.99 -9.83
C LYS A 109 -16.40 -2.20 -10.67
N ILE A 110 -16.46 -3.31 -11.37
CA ILE A 110 -17.60 -3.67 -12.20
C ILE A 110 -18.14 -5.01 -11.71
N ARG A 111 -19.44 -5.05 -11.50
CA ARG A 111 -20.19 -6.26 -11.18
C ARG A 111 -21.25 -6.42 -12.25
N SER A 112 -21.16 -7.46 -13.05
CA SER A 112 -22.09 -7.72 -14.13
C SER A 112 -22.75 -9.08 -13.95
N GLN A 113 -24.01 -9.14 -14.24
CA GLN A 113 -24.80 -10.37 -14.29
C GLN A 113 -25.39 -10.52 -15.67
N TYR A 114 -25.08 -11.60 -16.32
CA TYR A 114 -25.60 -11.95 -17.63
C TYR A 114 -26.36 -13.27 -17.55
N PHE A 115 -27.43 -13.39 -18.34
CA PHE A 115 -28.16 -14.63 -18.54
C PHE A 115 -27.93 -15.11 -19.97
N ALA A 116 -27.86 -16.43 -20.14
CA ALA A 116 -27.68 -17.02 -21.45
C ALA A 116 -28.96 -16.94 -22.31
N GLU A 117 -30.09 -16.87 -21.64
CA GLU A 117 -31.43 -16.78 -22.25
C GLU A 117 -31.70 -15.32 -22.69
N SER A 118 -32.21 -15.16 -23.91
CA SER A 118 -32.42 -13.84 -24.54
C SER A 118 -33.60 -13.03 -23.96
N ASP A 119 -34.49 -13.70 -23.23
CA ASP A 119 -35.65 -13.09 -22.60
C ASP A 119 -35.35 -12.51 -21.20
N VAL A 120 -34.22 -12.87 -20.62
CA VAL A 120 -33.78 -12.37 -19.31
C VAL A 120 -32.72 -11.29 -19.46
N LYS A 121 -33.01 -10.14 -18.91
CA LYS A 121 -32.12 -8.97 -18.99
C LYS A 121 -31.02 -9.04 -17.94
N GLY A 122 -29.79 -8.80 -18.36
CA GLY A 122 -28.66 -8.63 -17.48
C GLY A 122 -28.62 -7.24 -16.81
N ALA A 123 -27.80 -7.12 -15.79
CA ALA A 123 -27.52 -5.88 -15.09
C ALA A 123 -26.02 -5.69 -14.89
N SER A 124 -25.54 -4.47 -14.97
CA SER A 124 -24.15 -4.11 -14.67
C SER A 124 -24.11 -2.93 -13.71
N GLN A 125 -23.33 -3.08 -12.67
CA GLN A 125 -23.04 -2.04 -11.69
C GLN A 125 -21.58 -1.65 -11.80
N LYS A 126 -21.31 -0.35 -12.01
CA LYS A 126 -19.98 0.22 -12.07
C LYS A 126 -19.77 1.20 -10.93
N ASP A 127 -18.86 0.87 -10.04
CA ASP A 127 -18.40 1.74 -8.95
C ASP A 127 -17.08 2.39 -9.39
N TYR A 128 -17.05 3.70 -9.49
CA TYR A 128 -15.87 4.46 -9.89
C TYR A 128 -15.44 5.39 -8.77
N LEU A 129 -14.20 5.28 -8.34
CA LEU A 129 -13.58 6.12 -7.32
C LEU A 129 -12.38 6.87 -7.91
N ARG A 130 -12.44 8.18 -7.94
CA ARG A 130 -11.31 9.05 -8.26
C ARG A 130 -10.85 9.78 -7.00
N VAL A 131 -9.55 9.72 -6.73
CA VAL A 131 -8.93 10.33 -5.57
C VAL A 131 -7.89 11.37 -6.01
N ASN A 132 -8.01 12.57 -5.42
CA ASN A 132 -6.96 13.58 -5.43
C ASN A 132 -6.86 14.15 -4.02
N SER A 133 -5.72 13.96 -3.36
CA SER A 133 -5.56 14.39 -1.97
C SER A 133 -4.14 14.78 -1.63
N LEU A 134 -4.03 15.78 -0.77
CA LEU A 134 -2.77 16.20 -0.17
C LEU A 134 -2.72 15.71 1.27
N ARG A 135 -1.65 15.01 1.65
CA ARG A 135 -1.45 14.48 3.00
C ARG A 135 -0.08 14.90 3.53
N VAL A 136 0.04 14.98 4.84
CA VAL A 136 1.30 15.30 5.51
C VAL A 136 1.64 14.20 6.48
N ARG A 137 2.88 13.70 6.38
CA ARG A 137 3.46 12.75 7.32
C ARG A 137 4.59 13.42 8.08
N TYR A 138 4.50 13.35 9.39
CA TYR A 138 5.53 13.86 10.31
C TYR A 138 6.40 12.71 10.77
N GLY A 139 7.68 12.97 10.94
CA GLY A 139 8.67 12.01 11.43
C GLY A 139 9.54 12.64 12.51
N LEU A 140 9.83 11.83 13.51
CA LEU A 140 10.79 12.14 14.58
C LEU A 140 11.77 10.98 14.67
N GLN A 141 13.05 11.28 14.77
CA GLN A 141 14.09 10.28 14.91
C GLN A 141 15.08 10.68 16.01
N PHE A 142 15.38 9.74 16.87
CA PHE A 142 16.47 9.81 17.84
C PHE A 142 17.56 8.82 17.40
N PHE A 143 18.80 9.27 17.36
CA PHE A 143 19.92 8.41 17.02
C PHE A 143 21.13 8.74 17.89
N HIS A 144 21.81 7.72 18.34
CA HIS A 144 22.99 7.87 19.16
C HIS A 144 24.00 6.76 18.87
N THR A 145 25.27 7.16 18.78
CA THR A 145 26.37 6.23 18.57
C THR A 145 27.31 6.27 19.80
N PHE A 146 27.52 5.11 20.39
CA PHE A 146 28.44 4.92 21.52
C PHE A 146 29.45 3.80 21.18
N GLY A 147 30.64 4.22 20.84
CA GLY A 147 31.69 3.30 20.39
C GLY A 147 31.32 2.62 19.05
N LYS A 148 31.16 1.30 19.09
CA LYS A 148 30.77 0.50 17.92
C LYS A 148 29.26 0.26 17.80
N HIS A 149 28.47 0.86 18.68
CA HIS A 149 27.03 0.64 18.77
C HIS A 149 26.29 1.88 18.31
N THR A 150 25.39 1.75 17.38
CA THR A 150 24.46 2.82 16.96
C THR A 150 23.04 2.36 17.20
N VAL A 151 22.28 3.16 17.91
CA VAL A 151 20.85 2.95 18.16
C VAL A 151 20.09 4.06 17.49
N VAL A 152 19.01 3.70 16.79
CA VAL A 152 18.09 4.64 16.17
C VAL A 152 16.68 4.28 16.62
N LEU A 153 15.94 5.25 17.11
CA LEU A 153 14.52 5.16 17.43
C LEU A 153 13.77 6.13 16.53
N GLY A 154 12.71 5.68 15.90
CA GLY A 154 11.90 6.49 14.98
C GLY A 154 10.43 6.46 15.34
N GLY A 155 9.73 7.56 15.06
CA GLY A 155 8.30 7.65 15.12
C GLY A 155 7.75 8.37 13.88
N VAL A 156 6.61 7.92 13.38
CA VAL A 156 5.90 8.55 12.27
C VAL A 156 4.44 8.74 12.63
N PHE A 157 3.88 9.86 12.15
CA PHE A 157 2.49 10.21 12.38
C PHE A 157 1.89 10.84 11.12
N GLU A 158 0.68 10.42 10.76
CA GLU A 158 -0.08 10.92 9.63
C GLU A 158 -1.55 11.06 10.04
N ASN A 159 -2.09 12.24 9.82
CA ASN A 159 -3.48 12.55 10.19
C ASN A 159 -4.48 11.81 9.28
N LYS A 160 -5.66 11.55 9.84
CA LYS A 160 -6.84 11.15 9.09
C LYS A 160 -7.15 12.20 8.02
N GLN A 161 -7.40 11.76 6.78
CA GLN A 161 -7.70 12.64 5.67
C GLN A 161 -8.99 12.22 5.00
N ARG A 162 -9.91 13.19 4.85
CA ARG A 162 -11.12 13.04 4.06
C ARG A 162 -10.84 13.46 2.62
N PHE A 163 -11.28 12.64 1.68
CA PHE A 163 -11.17 12.97 0.25
C PHE A 163 -12.37 13.78 -0.21
N SER A 164 -12.08 14.83 -0.96
CA SER A 164 -13.06 15.83 -1.37
C SER A 164 -13.65 15.57 -2.76
N ARG A 165 -13.57 14.33 -3.33
CA ARG A 165 -14.00 14.15 -4.73
C ARG A 165 -14.80 12.88 -5.02
N SER A 166 -15.61 13.06 -6.02
CA SER A 166 -16.72 12.33 -6.61
C SER A 166 -16.47 10.82 -6.77
N GLU A 167 -17.21 10.08 -6.04
CA GLU A 167 -17.56 8.71 -6.36
C GLU A 167 -18.85 8.73 -7.15
N TYR A 168 -18.97 7.94 -8.19
CA TYR A 168 -20.25 7.70 -8.80
C TYR A 168 -20.52 6.21 -8.92
N LEU A 169 -21.74 5.88 -8.64
CA LEU A 169 -22.31 4.58 -8.88
C LEU A 169 -23.12 4.69 -10.16
N GLN A 170 -22.77 3.93 -11.17
CA GLN A 170 -23.55 3.79 -12.38
C GLN A 170 -24.19 2.40 -12.39
N LEU A 171 -25.50 2.38 -12.40
CA LEU A 171 -26.28 1.16 -12.55
C LEU A 171 -26.84 1.14 -13.97
N GLU A 172 -26.30 0.29 -14.80
CA GLU A 172 -26.79 0.03 -16.15
C GLU A 172 -27.70 -1.19 -16.12
N THR A 173 -28.97 -0.97 -16.43
CA THR A 173 -29.93 -2.03 -16.71
C THR A 173 -30.45 -1.79 -18.12
N THR A 174 -30.79 -2.82 -18.84
CA THR A 174 -31.29 -2.74 -20.23
C THR A 174 -32.48 -1.78 -20.43
N THR A 175 -33.05 -1.28 -19.34
CA THR A 175 -34.23 -0.38 -19.36
C THR A 175 -33.97 1.00 -18.75
N ASN A 176 -33.03 1.13 -17.82
CA ASN A 176 -32.75 2.39 -17.13
C ASN A 176 -31.27 2.47 -16.71
N ASP A 177 -30.65 3.58 -17.05
CA ASP A 177 -29.34 3.96 -16.54
C ASP A 177 -29.53 4.91 -15.37
N THR A 178 -29.05 4.55 -14.22
CA THR A 178 -29.06 5.42 -13.04
C THR A 178 -27.64 5.75 -12.63
N VAL A 179 -27.33 7.03 -12.58
CA VAL A 179 -26.04 7.52 -12.09
C VAL A 179 -26.25 8.21 -10.77
N SER A 180 -25.66 7.72 -9.71
CA SER A 180 -25.63 8.35 -8.40
C SER A 180 -24.24 8.90 -8.13
N VAL A 181 -24.16 10.19 -7.87
CA VAL A 181 -22.89 10.82 -7.46
C VAL A 181 -22.89 10.94 -5.93
N MET A 182 -21.98 10.21 -5.30
CA MET A 182 -21.76 10.30 -3.87
C MET A 182 -20.47 11.10 -3.63
N SER A 183 -20.51 12.09 -2.77
CA SER A 183 -19.34 12.86 -2.38
C SER A 183 -18.95 12.57 -0.93
N ASN A 184 -17.65 12.59 -0.63
CA ASN A 184 -17.11 12.41 0.72
C ASN A 184 -17.30 11.01 1.36
N CYS A 185 -17.37 9.96 0.56
CA CYS A 185 -17.59 8.60 1.04
C CYS A 185 -16.31 7.82 1.35
N PHE A 186 -15.13 8.40 1.11
CA PHE A 186 -13.86 7.75 1.33
C PHE A 186 -12.93 8.59 2.22
N GLU A 187 -12.38 7.95 3.25
CA GLU A 187 -11.41 8.56 4.15
C GLU A 187 -10.18 7.66 4.27
N MET A 188 -9.00 8.27 4.35
CA MET A 188 -7.78 7.58 4.74
C MET A 188 -7.63 7.56 6.25
N PRO A 189 -7.18 6.46 6.83
CA PRO A 189 -7.03 6.33 8.27
C PRO A 189 -5.93 7.22 8.81
N MET A 190 -6.05 7.57 10.07
CA MET A 190 -4.92 8.01 10.87
C MET A 190 -3.90 6.88 10.93
N THR A 191 -2.63 7.22 10.68
CA THR A 191 -1.55 6.25 10.69
C THR A 191 -0.47 6.71 11.66
N TYR A 192 -0.01 5.80 12.51
CA TYR A 192 1.15 6.03 13.36
C TYR A 192 2.04 4.79 13.38
N GLY A 193 3.32 5.02 13.56
CA GLY A 193 4.29 3.96 13.62
C GLY A 193 5.46 4.33 14.51
N ALA A 194 6.10 3.31 15.02
CA ALA A 194 7.33 3.40 15.79
C ALA A 194 8.30 2.32 15.33
N GLY A 195 9.57 2.65 15.30
CA GLY A 195 10.62 1.72 14.92
C GLY A 195 11.87 1.89 15.75
N ALA A 196 12.61 0.81 15.86
CA ALA A 196 13.92 0.79 16.50
C ALA A 196 14.91 0.03 15.61
N SER A 197 16.11 0.57 15.45
CA SER A 197 17.20 -0.17 14.83
C SER A 197 18.46 -0.11 15.67
N TYR A 198 19.20 -1.20 15.63
CA TYR A 198 20.46 -1.35 16.31
C TYR A 198 21.53 -1.81 15.30
N ASN A 199 22.62 -1.07 15.24
CA ASN A 199 23.77 -1.40 14.41
C ASN A 199 24.98 -1.65 15.28
N TYR A 200 25.71 -2.72 15.00
CA TYR A 200 26.96 -3.06 15.65
C TYR A 200 28.12 -3.06 14.65
N ALA A 201 29.03 -2.13 14.83
CA ALA A 201 30.31 -2.02 14.09
C ALA A 201 30.14 -2.01 12.55
N ASP A 202 29.00 -1.54 12.03
CA ASP A 202 28.61 -1.60 10.62
C ASP A 202 28.57 -3.00 10.01
N ARG A 203 28.56 -4.02 10.86
CA ARG A 203 28.51 -5.43 10.46
C ARG A 203 27.15 -6.07 10.65
N LEU A 204 26.48 -5.78 11.74
CA LEU A 204 25.17 -6.33 12.06
C LEU A 204 24.19 -5.20 12.30
N THR A 205 23.12 -5.16 11.52
CA THR A 205 21.99 -4.26 11.75
C THR A 205 20.74 -5.09 11.99
N VAL A 206 20.03 -4.78 13.07
CA VAL A 206 18.71 -5.37 13.38
C VAL A 206 17.71 -4.23 13.48
N GLY A 207 16.58 -4.35 12.80
CA GLY A 207 15.51 -3.37 12.81
C GLY A 207 14.17 -4.02 13.12
N LEU A 208 13.35 -3.34 13.92
CA LEU A 208 11.98 -3.70 14.25
C LEU A 208 11.09 -2.48 14.05
N ASP A 209 10.03 -2.63 13.26
CA ASP A 209 9.05 -1.59 13.02
C ASP A 209 7.64 -2.07 13.33
N TYR A 210 6.85 -1.17 13.89
CA TYR A 210 5.41 -1.32 14.10
C TYR A 210 4.67 -0.17 13.46
N GLN A 211 3.61 -0.46 12.72
CA GLN A 211 2.72 0.53 12.13
C GLN A 211 1.27 0.15 12.37
N ARG A 212 0.47 1.12 12.76
CA ARG A 212 -0.98 0.97 12.88
C ARG A 212 -1.72 1.98 12.03
N GLN A 213 -2.76 1.49 11.36
CA GLN A 213 -3.71 2.26 10.57
C GLN A 213 -5.11 2.10 11.18
N ASP A 214 -5.73 3.21 11.57
CA ASP A 214 -7.01 3.23 12.30
C ASP A 214 -8.20 3.25 11.33
N TRP A 215 -8.40 2.14 10.60
CA TRP A 215 -9.46 1.99 9.62
C TRP A 215 -10.85 1.88 10.24
N SER A 216 -10.98 1.47 11.49
CA SER A 216 -12.28 1.34 12.17
C SER A 216 -13.05 2.65 12.29
N ASN A 217 -12.35 3.77 12.22
CA ASN A 217 -12.88 5.12 12.32
C ASN A 217 -12.95 5.86 10.99
N THR A 218 -12.91 5.15 9.86
CA THR A 218 -12.93 5.73 8.52
C THR A 218 -14.23 5.42 7.79
N LEU A 219 -14.65 6.36 6.94
CA LEU A 219 -15.72 6.11 5.98
C LEU A 219 -15.15 5.39 4.77
N TYR A 220 -15.84 4.35 4.31
CA TYR A 220 -15.46 3.59 3.12
C TYR A 220 -16.73 3.18 2.37
N PHE A 221 -17.04 3.86 1.28
CA PHE A 221 -18.17 3.69 0.35
C PHE A 221 -19.57 3.60 1.00
N ASP A 222 -19.71 2.84 2.06
CA ASP A 222 -20.94 2.67 2.80
C ASP A 222 -20.67 2.86 4.29
N ALA A 223 -21.47 3.70 4.95
CA ALA A 223 -21.38 3.98 6.38
C ALA A 223 -21.59 2.74 7.25
N THR A 224 -22.14 1.66 6.71
CA THR A 224 -22.37 0.39 7.39
C THR A 224 -21.16 -0.55 7.36
N SER A 225 -20.16 -0.29 6.50
CA SER A 225 -18.94 -1.11 6.40
C SER A 225 -18.03 -0.83 7.58
N LYS A 226 -17.98 -1.74 8.54
CA LYS A 226 -17.04 -1.66 9.67
C LYS A 226 -15.71 -2.30 9.27
N LEU A 227 -14.75 -1.48 8.88
CA LEU A 227 -13.37 -1.94 8.69
C LEU A 227 -12.71 -2.22 10.03
N ARG A 228 -11.66 -3.04 10.03
CA ARG A 228 -10.82 -3.30 11.21
C ARG A 228 -9.52 -2.51 11.11
N ASN A 229 -8.93 -2.21 12.25
CA ASN A 229 -7.61 -1.59 12.28
C ASN A 229 -6.57 -2.55 11.71
N ARG A 230 -5.63 -2.01 10.96
CA ARG A 230 -4.52 -2.75 10.37
C ARG A 230 -3.27 -2.50 11.19
N ASP A 231 -2.70 -3.58 11.71
CA ASP A 231 -1.43 -3.58 12.40
C ASP A 231 -0.38 -4.29 11.53
N ARG A 232 0.79 -3.68 11.40
CA ARG A 232 1.93 -4.26 10.67
C ARG A 232 3.16 -4.27 11.55
N TRP A 233 3.77 -5.44 11.66
CA TRP A 233 5.06 -5.66 12.27
C TRP A 233 6.07 -6.04 11.21
N SER A 234 7.26 -5.48 11.27
CA SER A 234 8.34 -5.80 10.34
C SER A 234 9.64 -5.97 11.12
N LEU A 235 10.33 -7.06 10.86
CA LEU A 235 11.64 -7.37 11.43
C LEU A 235 12.63 -7.53 10.29
N GLY A 236 13.79 -6.90 10.41
CA GLY A 236 14.87 -7.01 9.43
C GLY A 236 16.22 -7.22 10.11
N VAL A 237 17.03 -8.06 9.50
CA VAL A 237 18.43 -8.30 9.91
C VAL A 237 19.32 -8.18 8.69
N GLU A 238 20.36 -7.39 8.82
CA GLU A 238 21.43 -7.27 7.82
C GLU A 238 22.75 -7.66 8.46
N TYR A 239 23.48 -8.55 7.80
CA TYR A 239 24.82 -8.96 8.23
C TYR A 239 25.82 -8.77 7.11
N ARG A 240 26.95 -8.14 7.44
CA ARG A 240 28.10 -7.93 6.56
C ARG A 240 29.38 -8.28 7.31
N HIS A 241 30.15 -9.23 6.80
CA HIS A 241 31.34 -9.71 7.51
C HIS A 241 32.43 -8.63 7.62
N ASP A 242 32.89 -8.10 6.50
CA ASP A 242 33.86 -7.00 6.45
C ASP A 242 33.62 -6.11 5.23
N PRO A 243 33.11 -4.87 5.43
CA PRO A 243 32.85 -3.95 4.33
C PRO A 243 34.12 -3.46 3.63
N THR A 244 35.30 -3.59 4.25
CA THR A 244 36.58 -3.08 3.75
C THR A 244 37.48 -4.16 3.14
N SER A 245 37.09 -5.43 3.21
CA SER A 245 37.88 -6.55 2.68
C SER A 245 38.06 -6.46 1.16
N ARG A 246 39.21 -6.89 0.67
CA ARG A 246 39.46 -7.08 -0.77
C ARG A 246 38.75 -8.30 -1.34
N ASN A 247 38.40 -9.25 -0.50
CA ASN A 247 37.70 -10.46 -0.89
C ASN A 247 36.21 -10.15 -1.14
N TYR A 248 35.68 -10.58 -2.28
CA TYR A 248 34.28 -10.34 -2.66
C TYR A 248 33.30 -10.97 -1.68
N VAL A 249 33.56 -12.18 -1.21
CA VAL A 249 32.69 -12.92 -0.30
C VAL A 249 32.54 -12.20 1.05
N ASP A 250 33.62 -11.65 1.57
CA ASP A 250 33.60 -10.92 2.85
C ASP A 250 32.82 -9.59 2.77
N ARG A 251 32.71 -9.00 1.56
CA ARG A 251 31.91 -7.80 1.30
C ARG A 251 30.45 -8.08 1.05
N MET A 252 30.05 -9.36 0.88
CA MET A 252 28.65 -9.71 0.67
C MET A 252 27.82 -9.29 1.86
N CYS A 253 26.65 -8.72 1.55
CA CYS A 253 25.65 -8.30 2.52
C CYS A 253 24.50 -9.30 2.50
N TRP A 254 24.26 -9.94 3.64
CA TRP A 254 23.17 -10.89 3.82
C TRP A 254 22.01 -10.18 4.50
N ARG A 255 20.83 -10.26 3.90
CA ARG A 255 19.62 -9.64 4.42
C ARG A 255 18.53 -10.67 4.58
N LEU A 256 17.87 -10.62 5.73
CA LEU A 256 16.70 -11.43 6.04
C LEU A 256 15.64 -10.50 6.63
N GLY A 257 14.42 -10.64 6.17
CA GLY A 257 13.30 -9.84 6.68
C GLY A 257 12.06 -10.70 6.83
N ALA A 258 11.24 -10.34 7.80
CA ALA A 258 9.91 -10.91 7.98
C ALA A 258 8.91 -9.83 8.30
N ASN A 259 7.70 -9.96 7.80
CA ASN A 259 6.61 -9.06 8.15
C ASN A 259 5.32 -9.82 8.45
N TYR A 260 4.54 -9.26 9.35
CA TYR A 260 3.23 -9.73 9.72
C TYR A 260 2.25 -8.57 9.63
N THR A 261 1.16 -8.73 8.90
CA THR A 261 0.16 -7.69 8.71
C THR A 261 -1.24 -8.27 8.94
N THR A 262 -2.04 -7.58 9.76
CA THR A 262 -3.45 -7.93 9.95
C THR A 262 -4.30 -7.37 8.81
N SER A 263 -5.32 -8.13 8.37
CA SER A 263 -6.25 -7.64 7.35
C SER A 263 -7.19 -6.57 7.92
N TYR A 264 -7.47 -5.55 7.13
CA TYR A 264 -8.49 -4.54 7.44
C TYR A 264 -9.89 -4.89 6.92
N ALA A 265 -10.02 -5.93 6.08
CA ALA A 265 -11.30 -6.37 5.51
C ALA A 265 -12.17 -7.09 6.55
N MET A 266 -13.49 -6.87 6.47
CA MET A 266 -14.44 -7.27 7.52
C MET A 266 -14.64 -8.76 7.72
N ASN A 267 -14.50 -9.57 6.69
CA ASN A 267 -15.09 -10.92 6.72
C ASN A 267 -14.07 -12.06 6.86
N GLN A 268 -12.78 -11.81 6.78
CA GLN A 268 -11.75 -12.84 6.98
C GLN A 268 -10.52 -12.21 7.65
N SER A 269 -10.17 -12.73 8.82
CA SER A 269 -8.86 -12.49 9.41
C SER A 269 -7.84 -13.33 8.64
N MET A 270 -7.42 -12.86 7.47
CA MET A 270 -6.29 -13.45 6.76
C MET A 270 -5.06 -12.61 7.07
N PRO A 271 -4.22 -13.04 8.01
CA PRO A 271 -2.95 -12.38 8.24
C PRO A 271 -2.03 -12.62 7.04
N GLU A 272 -1.33 -11.58 6.61
CA GLU A 272 -0.32 -11.68 5.58
C GLU A 272 1.04 -11.86 6.24
N PHE A 273 1.75 -12.90 5.82
CA PHE A 273 3.13 -13.16 6.20
C PHE A 273 4.01 -12.95 4.98
N GLY A 274 5.10 -12.21 5.13
CA GLY A 274 6.12 -12.05 4.11
C GLY A 274 7.50 -12.37 4.68
N VAL A 275 8.35 -12.99 3.89
CA VAL A 275 9.76 -13.29 4.20
C VAL A 275 10.65 -12.71 3.11
#